data_ae60de11ff9317525eb65dd8f14b3186
#
_entry.id   ae60de11ff9317525eb65dd8f14b3186
#
_cell.length_a   1.000
_cell.length_b   1.000
_cell.length_c   1.000
_cell.angle_alpha   90.00
_cell.angle_beta   90.00
_cell.angle_gamma   90.00
#
_symmetry.space_group_name_H-M   'P 1'
#
loop_
_entity.id
_entity.type
_entity.pdbx_description
1 polymer ?
#
loop_
_entity_poly.entity_id
_entity_poly.type
_entity_poly.pdbx_seq_one_letter_code
_entity_poly.pdbx_strand_id
1 'polypeptide(L)'
;TDKEHVVVGEWNDGRIGSFRAFLDGTQLYGGTVYTDRKAAVPAGGYIGYKDLLKEILNFFKTGKEPISREETLEIFTFMRAANLSAERGGERVTMEEAYRTGQKEAKKLLKQYK
;
A
#
# COMPACT_ATOMS: atom_id res chain seq x y z
N THR A 1 -8.64 5.13 15.52
CA THR A 1 -9.63 4.66 16.50
C THR A 1 -9.61 3.14 16.59
N ASP A 2 -10.23 2.58 17.60
CA ASP A 2 -10.34 1.11 17.76
C ASP A 2 -11.22 0.45 16.68
N LYS A 3 -11.93 1.25 15.89
CA LYS A 3 -12.89 0.78 14.87
C LYS A 3 -12.46 1.04 13.45
N GLU A 4 -11.51 1.94 13.24
CA GLU A 4 -11.06 2.30 11.91
C GLU A 4 -9.64 2.86 11.89
N HIS A 5 -8.96 2.58 10.79
CA HIS A 5 -7.70 3.20 10.44
C HIS A 5 -7.92 4.22 9.32
N VAL A 6 -7.33 5.40 9.47
CA VAL A 6 -7.27 6.42 8.42
C VAL A 6 -5.80 6.77 8.18
N VAL A 7 -5.40 6.68 6.94
CA VAL A 7 -4.03 7.05 6.50
C VAL A 7 -4.14 8.11 5.44
N VAL A 8 -3.32 9.15 5.54
CA VAL A 8 -3.19 10.19 4.51
C VAL A 8 -1.76 10.16 4.01
N GLY A 9 -1.60 9.99 2.70
CA GLY A 9 -0.32 10.09 2.01
C GLY A 9 -0.25 11.36 1.19
N GLU A 10 0.89 12.02 1.24
CA GLU A 10 1.22 13.20 0.44
C GLU A 10 2.42 12.88 -0.44
N TRP A 11 2.28 13.05 -1.75
CA TRP A 11 3.34 12.87 -2.73
C TRP A 11 4.12 14.16 -2.97
N ASN A 12 5.36 14.03 -3.39
CA ASN A 12 6.25 15.17 -3.67
C ASN A 12 5.72 16.12 -4.76
N ASP A 13 4.84 15.64 -5.62
CA ASP A 13 4.18 16.41 -6.67
C ASP A 13 2.88 17.10 -6.20
N GLY A 14 2.57 17.03 -4.90
CA GLY A 14 1.40 17.65 -4.30
C GLY A 14 0.12 16.83 -4.36
N ARG A 15 0.14 15.62 -4.93
CA ARG A 15 -1.00 14.71 -4.86
C ARG A 15 -1.23 14.27 -3.42
N ILE A 16 -2.48 14.10 -3.05
CA ILE A 16 -2.90 13.60 -1.76
C ILE A 16 -3.79 12.38 -1.98
N GLY A 17 -3.52 11.33 -1.24
CA GLY A 17 -4.38 10.14 -1.17
C GLY A 17 -4.79 9.86 0.26
N SER A 18 -5.99 9.38 0.46
CA SER A 18 -6.45 8.90 1.75
C SER A 18 -6.95 7.47 1.64
N PHE A 19 -6.63 6.69 2.63
CA PHE A 19 -7.11 5.33 2.80
C PHE A 19 -7.87 5.24 4.11
N ARG A 20 -9.02 4.56 4.06
CA ARG A 20 -9.84 4.30 5.25
C ARG A 20 -10.17 2.81 5.29
N ALA A 21 -9.84 2.15 6.37
CA ALA A 21 -10.21 0.77 6.63
C ALA A 21 -11.07 0.68 7.89
N PHE A 22 -12.19 -0.01 7.78
CA PHE A 22 -13.02 -0.38 8.91
C PHE A 22 -12.50 -1.70 9.49
N LEU A 23 -12.30 -1.74 10.80
CA LEU A 23 -11.83 -2.94 11.51
C LEU A 23 -12.99 -3.83 11.94
N ASP A 24 -14.21 -3.31 11.87
CA ASP A 24 -15.44 -3.98 12.26
C ASP A 24 -16.54 -3.74 11.23
N GLY A 25 -17.45 -4.73 11.06
CA GLY A 25 -18.58 -4.64 10.15
C GLY A 25 -18.29 -5.04 8.69
N THR A 26 -19.15 -4.59 7.79
CA THR A 26 -19.05 -4.91 6.35
C THR A 26 -17.92 -4.13 5.70
N GLN A 27 -16.98 -4.86 5.11
CA GLN A 27 -15.88 -4.27 4.36
C GLN A 27 -16.25 -4.16 2.88
N LEU A 28 -16.32 -2.93 2.38
CA LEU A 28 -16.49 -2.63 0.96
C LEU A 28 -15.17 -2.13 0.39
N TYR A 29 -14.80 -2.67 -0.78
CA TYR A 29 -13.66 -2.19 -1.54
C TYR A 29 -14.13 -1.16 -2.56
N GLY A 30 -13.49 -0.02 -2.59
CA GLY A 30 -13.78 1.00 -3.56
C GLY A 30 -12.96 2.26 -3.31
N GLY A 31 -13.01 3.17 -4.25
CA GLY A 31 -12.29 4.42 -4.16
C GLY A 31 -12.88 5.50 -5.02
N THR A 32 -12.39 6.69 -4.85
CA THR A 32 -12.76 7.85 -5.64
C THR A 32 -11.48 8.57 -6.07
N VAL A 33 -11.35 8.85 -7.35
CA VAL A 33 -10.21 9.59 -7.90
C VAL A 33 -10.70 10.97 -8.35
N TYR A 34 -10.04 12.01 -7.88
CA TYR A 34 -10.24 13.38 -8.30
C TYR A 34 -9.11 13.80 -9.21
N THR A 35 -9.43 14.39 -10.34
CA THR A 35 -8.45 14.96 -11.28
C THR A 35 -8.78 16.42 -11.56
N ASP A 36 -7.86 17.12 -12.18
CA ASP A 36 -8.05 18.51 -12.64
C ASP A 36 -9.19 18.69 -13.64
N ARG A 37 -9.60 17.62 -14.31
CA ARG A 37 -10.60 17.65 -15.40
C ARG A 37 -11.93 16.98 -15.05
N LYS A 38 -11.96 16.10 -14.04
CA LYS A 38 -13.16 15.36 -13.65
C LYS A 38 -13.20 15.12 -12.17
N ALA A 39 -14.33 15.41 -11.57
CA ALA A 39 -14.65 14.89 -10.25
C ALA A 39 -15.12 13.43 -10.38
N ALA A 40 -14.47 12.60 -9.62
CA ALA A 40 -14.84 11.27 -9.18
C ALA A 40 -15.51 10.31 -10.16
N VAL A 41 -14.79 9.31 -10.48
CA VAL A 41 -15.38 8.04 -10.88
C VAL A 41 -15.15 7.07 -9.72
N PRO A 42 -16.14 6.27 -9.30
CA PRO A 42 -15.86 5.16 -8.41
C PRO A 42 -14.73 4.33 -9.02
N ALA A 43 -13.60 4.31 -8.38
CA ALA A 43 -12.44 3.55 -8.82
C ALA A 43 -12.31 2.32 -7.96
N GLY A 44 -12.22 1.19 -8.61
CA GLY A 44 -12.01 -0.09 -7.94
C GLY A 44 -13.29 -0.72 -7.42
N GLY A 45 -13.15 -1.96 -7.14
CA GLY A 45 -14.11 -2.88 -6.58
C GLY A 45 -13.51 -4.27 -6.65
N TYR A 46 -13.98 -5.18 -5.82
CA TYR A 46 -13.54 -6.57 -5.90
C TYR A 46 -14.25 -7.26 -7.08
N ILE A 47 -13.49 -7.62 -8.09
CA ILE A 47 -13.97 -8.31 -9.30
C ILE A 47 -13.55 -9.80 -9.37
N GLY A 48 -13.06 -10.34 -8.24
CA GLY A 48 -12.58 -11.72 -8.16
C GLY A 48 -11.10 -11.86 -8.58
N TYR A 49 -10.65 -13.11 -8.71
CA TYR A 49 -9.24 -13.46 -8.95
C TYR A 49 -8.90 -13.69 -10.43
N LYS A 50 -9.83 -13.49 -11.35
CA LYS A 50 -9.64 -13.83 -12.77
C LYS A 50 -8.43 -13.12 -13.39
N ASP A 51 -8.30 -11.82 -13.17
CA ASP A 51 -7.22 -11.03 -13.74
C ASP A 51 -5.88 -11.36 -13.07
N LEU A 52 -5.88 -11.58 -11.75
CA LEU A 52 -4.69 -12.06 -11.04
C LEU A 52 -4.18 -13.40 -11.60
N LEU A 53 -5.07 -14.37 -11.80
CA LEU A 53 -4.69 -15.67 -12.37
C LEU A 53 -4.16 -15.54 -13.79
N LYS A 54 -4.72 -14.63 -14.59
CA LYS A 54 -4.22 -14.35 -15.93
C LYS A 54 -2.79 -13.82 -15.92
N GLU A 55 -2.48 -12.88 -15.02
CA GLU A 55 -1.13 -12.34 -14.88
C GLU A 55 -0.14 -13.39 -14.35
N ILE A 56 -0.55 -14.25 -13.41
CA ILE A 56 0.28 -15.37 -12.95
C ILE A 56 0.60 -16.33 -14.10
N LEU A 57 -0.39 -16.70 -14.91
CA LEU A 57 -0.18 -17.57 -16.08
C LEU A 57 0.72 -16.91 -17.13
N ASN A 58 0.57 -15.61 -17.33
CA ASN A 58 1.43 -14.84 -18.23
C ASN A 58 2.88 -14.82 -17.74
N PHE A 59 3.10 -14.62 -16.45
CA PHE A 59 4.40 -14.69 -15.83
C PHE A 59 5.07 -16.06 -16.04
N PHE A 60 4.35 -17.15 -15.79
CA PHE A 60 4.90 -18.49 -16.02
C PHE A 60 5.24 -18.78 -17.48
N LYS A 61 4.53 -18.18 -18.43
CA LYS A 61 4.82 -18.34 -19.87
C LYS A 61 5.96 -17.48 -20.35
N THR A 62 6.13 -16.29 -19.82
CA THR A 62 7.03 -15.27 -20.38
C THR A 62 8.24 -14.97 -19.50
N GLY A 63 8.21 -15.34 -18.23
CA GLY A 63 9.17 -14.91 -17.22
C GLY A 63 9.14 -13.42 -16.88
N LYS A 64 8.17 -12.68 -17.45
CA LYS A 64 8.07 -11.22 -17.21
C LYS A 64 7.19 -10.95 -16.02
N GLU A 65 7.74 -10.26 -15.02
CA GLU A 65 7.04 -9.84 -13.81
C GLU A 65 5.93 -8.84 -14.15
N PRO A 66 4.68 -9.03 -13.66
CA PRO A 66 3.59 -8.08 -13.87
C PRO A 66 3.74 -6.81 -13.02
N ILE A 67 4.43 -6.91 -11.90
CA ILE A 67 4.72 -5.81 -10.97
C ILE A 67 6.22 -5.83 -10.67
N SER A 68 6.87 -4.68 -10.75
CA SER A 68 8.30 -4.57 -10.48
C SER A 68 8.62 -4.78 -9.00
N ARG A 69 9.87 -5.16 -8.71
CA ARG A 69 10.35 -5.24 -7.34
C ARG A 69 10.29 -3.88 -6.64
N GLU A 70 10.60 -2.82 -7.36
CA GLU A 70 10.59 -1.44 -6.88
C GLU A 70 9.18 -1.03 -6.43
N GLU A 71 8.18 -1.29 -7.26
CA GLU A 71 6.79 -1.02 -6.95
C GLU A 71 6.31 -1.83 -5.74
N THR A 72 6.67 -3.10 -5.67
CA THR A 72 6.37 -3.97 -4.52
C THR A 72 6.98 -3.40 -3.24
N LEU A 73 8.26 -3.00 -3.27
CA LEU A 73 8.93 -2.40 -2.11
C LEU A 73 8.32 -1.06 -1.72
N GLU A 74 7.89 -0.25 -2.68
CA GLU A 74 7.20 1.02 -2.42
C GLU A 74 5.90 0.79 -1.67
N ILE A 75 5.06 -0.15 -2.12
CA ILE A 75 3.81 -0.52 -1.45
C ILE A 75 4.06 -0.96 -0.01
N PHE A 76 4.99 -1.88 0.22
CA PHE A 76 5.34 -2.34 1.57
C PHE A 76 5.91 -1.22 2.44
N THR A 77 6.72 -0.34 1.86
CA THR A 77 7.27 0.82 2.56
C THR A 77 6.17 1.78 2.99
N PHE A 78 5.18 2.03 2.13
CA PHE A 78 4.02 2.84 2.47
C PHE A 78 3.23 2.23 3.64
N MET A 79 2.97 0.92 3.61
CA MET A 79 2.30 0.22 4.71
C MET A 79 3.09 0.35 6.01
N ARG A 80 4.44 0.22 5.96
CA ARG A 80 5.28 0.39 7.14
C ARG A 80 5.29 1.84 7.65
N ALA A 81 5.29 2.83 6.75
CA ALA A 81 5.16 4.24 7.12
C ALA A 81 3.85 4.51 7.87
N ALA A 82 2.74 3.97 7.36
CA ALA A 82 1.44 4.10 8.01
C ALA A 82 1.43 3.48 9.42
N ASN A 83 2.03 2.29 9.60
CA ASN A 83 2.15 1.65 10.90
C ASN A 83 3.02 2.47 11.87
N LEU A 84 4.18 2.95 11.41
CA LEU A 84 5.06 3.80 12.22
C LEU A 84 4.36 5.10 12.64
N SER A 85 3.60 5.71 11.74
CA SER A 85 2.79 6.88 12.06
C SER A 85 1.75 6.57 13.14
N ALA A 86 1.03 5.45 13.02
CA ALA A 86 0.07 5.02 14.02
C ALA A 86 0.73 4.74 15.39
N GLU A 87 1.87 4.06 15.42
CA GLU A 87 2.67 3.79 16.64
C GLU A 87 3.10 5.08 17.35
N ARG A 88 3.21 6.19 16.61
CA ARG A 88 3.62 7.53 17.11
C ARG A 88 2.45 8.50 17.29
N GLY A 89 1.23 8.00 17.32
CA GLY A 89 0.05 8.85 17.52
C GLY A 89 -0.34 9.73 16.33
N GLY A 90 0.04 9.35 15.12
CA GLY A 90 -0.30 10.07 13.89
C GLY A 90 0.79 11.03 13.38
N GLU A 91 2.01 10.95 13.92
CA GLU A 91 3.13 11.75 13.42
C GLU A 91 3.45 11.47 11.95
N ARG A 92 3.91 12.48 11.24
CA ARG A 92 4.36 12.34 9.86
C ARG A 92 5.60 11.44 9.78
N VAL A 93 5.52 10.41 8.95
CA VAL A 93 6.63 9.49 8.65
C VAL A 93 6.93 9.55 7.16
N THR A 94 8.20 9.70 6.81
CA THR A 94 8.62 9.69 5.40
C THR A 94 8.83 8.28 4.88
N MET A 95 8.67 8.09 3.56
CA MET A 95 8.97 6.81 2.90
C MET A 95 10.42 6.39 3.12
N GLU A 96 11.37 7.34 3.09
CA GLU A 96 12.78 7.06 3.33
C GLU A 96 13.02 6.51 4.75
N GLU A 97 12.41 7.14 5.76
CA GLU A 97 12.51 6.67 7.15
C GLU A 97 11.92 5.26 7.31
N ALA A 98 10.75 5.02 6.75
CA ALA A 98 10.09 3.71 6.81
C ALA A 98 10.93 2.63 6.12
N TYR A 99 11.48 2.91 4.96
CA TYR A 99 12.35 2.00 4.23
C TYR A 99 13.62 1.64 5.03
N ARG A 100 14.31 2.64 5.59
CA ARG A 100 15.50 2.42 6.44
C ARG A 100 15.17 1.59 7.68
N THR A 101 14.01 1.82 8.29
CA THR A 101 13.57 1.06 9.45
C THR A 101 13.30 -0.39 9.07
N GLY A 102 12.56 -0.63 7.98
CA GLY A 102 12.30 -1.97 7.45
C GLY A 102 13.58 -2.73 7.09
N GLN A 103 14.57 -2.06 6.49
CA GLN A 103 15.87 -2.68 6.21
C GLN A 103 16.61 -3.13 7.47
N LYS A 104 16.56 -2.34 8.54
CA LYS A 104 17.19 -2.71 9.83
C LYS A 104 16.48 -3.91 10.45
N GLU A 105 15.17 -3.93 10.42
CA GLU A 105 14.34 -5.02 10.92
C GLU A 105 14.61 -6.32 10.14
N ALA A 106 14.61 -6.25 8.81
CA ALA A 106 14.93 -7.39 7.95
C ALA A 106 16.34 -7.96 8.24
N LYS A 107 17.35 -7.10 8.41
CA LYS A 107 18.71 -7.54 8.78
C LYS A 107 18.77 -8.25 10.15
N LYS A 108 17.94 -7.85 11.11
CA LYS A 108 17.86 -8.54 12.41
C LYS A 108 17.21 -9.92 12.25
N LEU A 109 16.10 -9.99 11.49
CA LEU A 109 15.42 -11.26 11.24
C LEU A 109 16.32 -12.26 10.51
N LEU A 110 17.02 -11.83 9.46
CA LEU A 110 17.93 -12.71 8.70
C LEU A 110 19.08 -13.28 9.53
N LYS A 111 19.49 -12.61 10.62
CA LYS A 111 20.50 -13.15 11.55
C LYS A 111 19.99 -14.28 12.43
N GLN A 112 18.67 -14.37 12.63
CA GLN A 112 18.05 -15.43 13.45
C GLN A 112 17.89 -16.75 12.66
N TYR A 113 17.98 -16.69 11.33
CA TYR A 113 17.85 -17.85 10.44
C TYR A 113 19.18 -18.35 9.87
N LYS A 114 20.30 -17.81 10.36
CA LYS A 114 21.65 -18.29 10.10
C LYS A 114 22.20 -19.03 11.30
#